data_182e2a07e526d19491be44ebd9a97dbd
#
_entry.id   182e2a07e526d19491be44ebd9a97dbd
#
_cell.length_a   1.000
_cell.length_b   1.000
_cell.length_c   1.000
_cell.angle_alpha   90.00
_cell.angle_beta   90.00
_cell.angle_gamma   90.00
#
_symmetry.space_group_name_H-M   'P 1'
#
loop_
_entity.id
_entity.type
_entity.pdbx_description
1 polymer ?
#
loop_
_entity_poly.entity_id
_entity_poly.type
_entity_poly.pdbx_seq_one_letter_code
_entity_poly.pdbx_strand_id
1 'polypeptide(L)'
;LPVIGYRLLLPALTAFSRLYPQVELDLDFSDRLVNLIDEGVDVAIRSGELADSRLIARKLGGFRFVLCASPAYLAEYGAPDSPAELAAHKCIFFRFPATGLIQPWELRDMRLT
;
A
#
# COMPACT_ATOMS: atom_id res chain seq x y z
N LEU A 1 -2.04 3.48 -1.47
CA LEU A 1 -2.96 2.42 -1.00
C LEU A 1 -4.22 3.02 -0.40
N PRO A 2 -5.37 3.04 -1.11
CA PRO A 2 -6.63 3.65 -0.62
C PRO A 2 -7.09 3.10 0.74
N VAL A 3 -6.81 1.83 1.02
CA VAL A 3 -7.17 1.17 2.28
C VAL A 3 -6.55 1.87 3.50
N ILE A 4 -5.33 2.36 3.40
CA ILE A 4 -4.68 3.11 4.48
C ILE A 4 -5.48 4.40 4.77
N GLY A 5 -5.88 5.10 3.72
CA GLY A 5 -6.71 6.30 3.85
C GLY A 5 -8.03 6.01 4.56
N TYR A 6 -8.77 5.00 4.11
CA TYR A 6 -10.08 4.66 4.68
C TYR A 6 -10.00 4.09 6.09
N ARG A 7 -9.02 3.27 6.39
CA ARG A 7 -8.95 2.54 7.66
C ARG A 7 -8.22 3.29 8.76
N LEU A 8 -7.18 4.02 8.42
CA LEU A 8 -6.33 4.70 9.38
C LEU A 8 -6.51 6.21 9.39
N LEU A 9 -6.60 6.83 8.22
CA LEU A 9 -6.64 8.28 8.11
C LEU A 9 -8.02 8.86 8.43
N LEU A 10 -9.10 8.34 7.83
CA LEU A 10 -10.44 8.89 8.04
C LEU A 10 -10.86 8.99 9.51
N PRO A 11 -10.64 7.96 10.36
CA PRO A 11 -10.94 8.09 11.79
C PRO A 11 -10.17 9.22 12.47
N ALA A 12 -8.90 9.41 12.11
CA ALA A 12 -8.06 10.48 12.65
C ALA A 12 -8.51 11.87 12.17
N LEU A 13 -9.02 11.98 10.94
CA LEU A 13 -9.52 13.24 10.40
C LEU A 13 -10.78 13.75 11.12
N THR A 14 -11.59 12.88 11.66
CA THR A 14 -12.75 13.29 12.47
C THR A 14 -12.30 14.08 13.71
N ALA A 15 -11.29 13.58 14.43
CA ALA A 15 -10.72 14.30 15.57
C ALA A 15 -10.01 15.58 15.13
N PHE A 16 -9.26 15.53 14.03
CA PHE A 16 -8.59 16.69 13.46
C PHE A 16 -9.57 17.83 13.12
N SER A 17 -10.68 17.52 12.46
CA SER A 17 -11.69 18.50 12.09
C SER A 17 -12.36 19.16 13.29
N ARG A 18 -12.45 18.45 14.42
CA ARG A 18 -12.95 19.01 15.68
C ARG A 18 -11.97 19.98 16.32
N LEU A 19 -10.67 19.65 16.24
CA LEU A 19 -9.59 20.50 16.78
C LEU A 19 -9.36 21.75 15.92
N TYR A 20 -9.51 21.61 14.61
CA TYR A 20 -9.23 22.66 13.63
C TYR A 20 -10.42 22.85 12.68
N PRO A 21 -11.56 23.37 13.19
CA PRO A 21 -12.80 23.47 12.41
C PRO A 21 -12.71 24.43 11.23
N GLN A 22 -11.70 25.30 11.19
CA GLN A 22 -11.48 26.29 10.12
C GLN A 22 -10.67 25.72 8.95
N VAL A 23 -10.10 24.53 9.10
CA VAL A 23 -9.34 23.86 8.04
C VAL A 23 -10.31 23.09 7.17
N GLU A 24 -10.37 23.46 5.90
CA GLU A 24 -11.10 22.70 4.88
C GLU A 24 -10.24 21.58 4.36
N LEU A 25 -10.83 20.37 4.26
CA LEU A 25 -10.16 19.18 3.80
C LEU A 25 -10.68 18.77 2.43
N ASP A 26 -9.78 18.66 1.47
CA ASP A 26 -10.01 18.07 0.16
C ASP A 26 -9.16 16.79 0.06
N LEU A 27 -9.81 15.63 -0.04
CA LEU A 27 -9.18 14.33 0.11
C LEU A 27 -9.24 13.53 -1.19
N ASP A 28 -8.08 13.12 -1.68
CA ASP A 28 -7.94 12.20 -2.81
C ASP A 28 -7.35 10.87 -2.34
N PHE A 29 -8.15 9.80 -2.41
CA PHE A 29 -7.73 8.43 -2.10
C PHE A 29 -7.51 7.63 -3.38
N SER A 30 -6.44 7.92 -4.05
CA SER A 30 -6.07 7.22 -5.27
C SER A 30 -4.69 6.55 -5.17
N ASP A 31 -4.43 5.60 -6.06
CA ASP A 31 -3.09 4.99 -6.24
C ASP A 31 -2.28 5.70 -7.33
N ARG A 32 -2.77 6.82 -7.80
CA ARG A 32 -2.15 7.62 -8.84
C ARG A 32 -0.84 8.24 -8.33
N LEU A 33 0.22 8.17 -9.14
CA LEU A 33 1.43 8.94 -8.88
C LEU A 33 1.13 10.41 -9.19
N VAL A 34 1.15 11.22 -8.14
CA VAL A 34 0.83 12.64 -8.20
C VAL A 34 2.11 13.45 -8.08
N ASN A 35 2.29 14.42 -8.97
CA ASN A 35 3.25 15.47 -8.73
C ASN A 35 2.62 16.48 -7.77
N LEU A 36 3.05 16.44 -6.50
CA LEU A 36 2.47 17.23 -5.42
C LEU A 36 2.52 18.73 -5.69
N ILE A 37 3.59 19.19 -6.32
CA ILE A 37 3.79 20.62 -6.61
C ILE A 37 2.86 21.08 -7.73
N ASP A 38 2.82 20.33 -8.83
CA ASP A 38 2.05 20.70 -10.02
C ASP A 38 0.53 20.60 -9.78
N GLU A 39 0.09 19.67 -8.97
CA GLU A 39 -1.32 19.45 -8.66
C GLU A 39 -1.80 20.25 -7.44
N GLY A 40 -0.93 21.01 -6.79
CA GLY A 40 -1.29 21.86 -5.64
C GLY A 40 -1.69 21.05 -4.40
N VAL A 41 -1.15 19.87 -4.22
CA VAL A 41 -1.39 19.03 -3.04
C VAL A 41 -0.51 19.48 -1.89
N ASP A 42 -1.11 19.81 -0.75
CA ASP A 42 -0.38 20.27 0.43
C ASP A 42 0.34 19.13 1.18
N VAL A 43 -0.32 17.98 1.30
CA VAL A 43 0.19 16.80 2.02
C VAL A 43 -0.15 15.53 1.25
N ALA A 44 0.82 14.64 1.09
CA ALA A 44 0.58 13.31 0.58
C ALA A 44 1.09 12.24 1.54
N ILE A 45 0.30 11.19 1.73
CA ILE A 45 0.70 10.00 2.47
C ILE A 45 1.00 8.91 1.44
N ARG A 46 2.22 8.41 1.45
CA ARG A 46 2.70 7.44 0.47
C ARG A 46 3.43 6.30 1.15
N SER A 47 3.38 5.14 0.54
CA SER A 47 4.17 3.96 0.91
C SER A 47 5.35 3.78 -0.04
N GLY A 48 6.40 3.11 0.44
CA GLY A 48 7.61 2.82 -0.31
C GLY A 48 8.72 3.83 -0.07
N GLU A 49 9.79 3.68 -0.83
CA GLU A 49 10.92 4.62 -0.79
C GLU A 49 10.52 5.92 -1.50
N LEU A 50 10.89 7.01 -0.88
CA LEU A 50 10.69 8.34 -1.46
C LEU A 50 11.90 8.69 -2.31
N ALA A 51 11.65 9.15 -3.53
CA ALA A 51 12.68 9.74 -4.36
C ALA A 51 13.22 11.01 -3.69
N ASP A 52 14.50 11.30 -3.94
CA ASP A 52 15.12 12.53 -3.50
C ASP A 52 14.33 13.73 -4.07
N SER A 53 13.83 14.57 -3.19
CA SER A 53 13.00 15.72 -3.57
C SER A 53 13.21 16.88 -2.60
N ARG A 54 12.69 18.07 -2.98
CA ARG A 54 12.67 19.25 -2.11
C ARG A 54 11.60 19.18 -1.01
N LEU A 55 10.80 18.12 -0.98
CA LEU A 55 9.73 17.94 -0.02
C LEU A 55 10.27 17.40 1.30
N ILE A 56 9.69 17.88 2.38
CA ILE A 56 9.97 17.36 3.72
C ILE A 56 9.15 16.09 3.92
N ALA A 57 9.80 15.00 4.25
CA ALA A 57 9.16 13.73 4.53
C ALA A 57 9.25 13.35 6.02
N ARG A 58 8.15 12.85 6.55
CA ARG A 58 8.08 12.30 7.90
C ARG A 58 7.57 10.88 7.86
N LYS A 59 8.32 9.96 8.46
CA LYS A 59 7.89 8.57 8.59
C LYS A 59 6.74 8.48 9.61
N LEU A 60 5.61 7.95 9.18
CA LEU A 60 4.46 7.70 10.05
C LEU A 60 4.51 6.32 10.69
N GLY A 61 5.06 5.33 10.00
CA GLY A 61 5.17 3.97 10.49
C GLY A 61 5.66 3.01 9.42
N GLY A 62 5.66 1.74 9.74
CA GLY A 62 5.99 0.66 8.82
C GLY A 62 4.82 -0.32 8.71
N PHE A 63 4.81 -1.09 7.64
CA PHE A 63 3.93 -2.22 7.47
C PHE A 63 4.70 -3.39 6.88
N ARG A 64 4.11 -4.55 6.94
CA ARG A 64 4.67 -5.76 6.33
C ARG A 64 3.60 -6.45 5.49
N PHE A 65 4.01 -7.04 4.40
CA PHE A 65 3.15 -7.93 3.62
C PHE A 65 3.04 -9.28 4.31
N VAL A 66 1.84 -9.85 4.26
CA VAL A 66 1.53 -11.17 4.78
C VAL A 66 0.92 -11.99 3.67
N LEU A 67 1.39 -13.20 3.48
CA LEU A 67 0.77 -14.15 2.55
C LEU A 67 -0.51 -14.71 3.18
N CYS A 68 -1.58 -14.68 2.42
CA CYS A 68 -2.88 -15.15 2.87
C CYS A 68 -3.51 -16.04 1.81
N ALA A 69 -4.26 -17.02 2.26
CA ALA A 69 -5.10 -17.83 1.41
C ALA A 69 -6.46 -18.06 2.08
N SER A 70 -7.50 -18.28 1.27
CA SER A 70 -8.81 -18.62 1.81
C SER A 70 -8.82 -20.04 2.37
N PRO A 71 -9.67 -20.35 3.37
CA PRO A 71 -9.83 -21.72 3.84
C PRO A 71 -10.20 -22.71 2.72
N ALA A 72 -11.03 -22.31 1.77
CA ALA A 72 -11.39 -23.12 0.63
C ALA A 72 -10.19 -23.46 -0.26
N TYR A 73 -9.33 -22.49 -0.54
CA TYR A 73 -8.10 -22.71 -1.29
C TYR A 73 -7.17 -23.70 -0.58
N LEU A 74 -6.96 -23.51 0.73
CA LEU A 74 -6.11 -24.38 1.53
C LEU A 74 -6.65 -25.81 1.63
N ALA A 75 -7.98 -25.99 1.67
CA ALA A 75 -8.61 -27.30 1.67
C ALA A 75 -8.38 -28.04 0.34
N GLU A 76 -8.37 -27.32 -0.78
CA GLU A 76 -8.22 -27.91 -2.11
C GLU A 76 -6.76 -28.15 -2.50
N TYR A 77 -5.86 -27.22 -2.21
CA TYR A 77 -4.47 -27.21 -2.69
C TYR A 77 -3.42 -27.42 -1.58
N GLY A 78 -3.84 -27.42 -0.32
CA GLY A 78 -2.94 -27.46 0.81
C GLY A 78 -2.22 -26.15 1.08
N ALA A 79 -1.53 -26.09 2.21
CA ALA A 79 -0.66 -24.99 2.58
C ALA A 79 0.78 -25.28 2.12
N PRO A 80 1.52 -24.29 1.59
CA PRO A 80 2.93 -24.48 1.30
C PRO A 80 3.73 -24.53 2.60
N ASP A 81 4.62 -25.51 2.72
CA ASP A 81 5.51 -25.67 3.87
C ASP A 81 6.80 -24.84 3.74
N SER A 82 7.09 -24.38 2.54
CA SER A 82 8.28 -23.57 2.24
C SER A 82 8.00 -22.50 1.18
N PRO A 83 8.80 -21.42 1.12
CA PRO A 83 8.70 -20.43 0.05
C PRO A 83 8.85 -21.04 -1.35
N ALA A 84 9.67 -22.06 -1.51
CA ALA A 84 9.89 -22.71 -2.81
C ALA A 84 8.62 -23.38 -3.36
N GLU A 85 7.76 -23.90 -2.50
CA GLU A 85 6.50 -24.53 -2.89
C GLU A 85 5.47 -23.55 -3.46
N LEU A 86 5.63 -22.26 -3.18
CA LEU A 86 4.76 -21.23 -3.76
C LEU A 86 4.78 -21.22 -5.29
N ALA A 87 5.85 -21.67 -5.92
CA ALA A 87 5.93 -21.78 -7.37
C ALA A 87 4.90 -22.76 -7.97
N ALA A 88 4.46 -23.74 -7.18
CA ALA A 88 3.42 -24.71 -7.56
C ALA A 88 2.01 -24.22 -7.21
N HIS A 89 1.87 -23.12 -6.48
CA HIS A 89 0.59 -22.56 -6.08
C HIS A 89 0.10 -21.49 -7.04
N LYS A 90 -1.21 -21.26 -7.05
CA LYS A 90 -1.85 -20.17 -7.79
C LYS A 90 -1.70 -18.87 -6.97
N CYS A 91 -0.75 -18.04 -7.35
CA CYS A 91 -0.45 -16.78 -6.67
C CYS A 91 -1.12 -15.61 -7.38
N ILE A 92 -1.60 -14.65 -6.61
CA ILE A 92 -2.18 -13.40 -7.12
C ILE A 92 -1.17 -12.29 -6.90
N PHE A 93 -0.69 -11.71 -7.98
CA PHE A 93 0.27 -10.62 -7.95
C PHE A 93 -0.41 -9.28 -8.18
N PHE A 94 0.15 -8.24 -7.57
CA PHE A 94 -0.26 -6.88 -7.85
C PHE A 94 0.42 -6.37 -9.14
N ARG A 95 -0.37 -5.77 -10.02
CA ARG A 95 0.12 -5.09 -11.22
C ARG A 95 -0.02 -3.58 -11.04
N PHE A 96 1.07 -2.86 -11.21
CA PHE A 96 1.05 -1.40 -11.15
C PHE A 96 0.27 -0.83 -12.33
N PRO A 97 -0.81 -0.04 -12.10
CA PRO A 97 -1.63 0.50 -13.18
C PRO A 97 -0.84 1.42 -14.12
N ALA A 98 0.07 2.23 -13.58
CA ALA A 98 0.83 3.21 -14.36
C ALA A 98 1.84 2.57 -15.32
N THR A 99 2.47 1.46 -14.94
CA THR A 99 3.57 0.84 -15.70
C THR A 99 3.20 -0.51 -16.31
N GLY A 100 2.14 -1.15 -15.83
CA GLY A 100 1.77 -2.52 -16.17
C GLY A 100 2.70 -3.58 -15.58
N LEU A 101 3.72 -3.19 -14.82
CA LEU A 101 4.67 -4.11 -14.21
C LEU A 101 4.04 -4.86 -13.04
N ILE A 102 4.40 -6.12 -12.90
CA ILE A 102 4.00 -6.95 -11.77
C ILE A 102 4.96 -6.70 -10.61
N GLN A 103 4.42 -6.47 -9.42
CA GLN A 103 5.21 -6.39 -8.21
C GLN A 103 5.64 -7.82 -7.81
N PRO A 104 6.94 -8.13 -7.80
CA PRO A 104 7.40 -9.44 -7.32
C PRO A 104 7.22 -9.55 -5.81
N TRP A 105 7.08 -10.78 -5.32
CA TRP A 105 7.13 -11.06 -3.90
C TRP A 105 8.58 -11.27 -3.46
N GLU A 106 9.06 -10.40 -2.60
CA GLU A 106 10.36 -10.54 -1.95
C GLU A 106 10.17 -11.36 -0.68
N LEU A 107 10.60 -12.61 -0.73
CA LEU A 107 10.61 -13.54 0.40
C LEU A 107 12.05 -13.65 0.91
N ARG A 108 12.23 -14.09 2.15
CA ARG A 108 13.54 -14.06 2.83
C ARG A 108 14.71 -14.53 1.96
N ASP A 109 14.56 -15.61 1.20
CA ASP A 109 15.61 -16.23 0.40
C ASP A 109 15.22 -16.42 -1.08
N MET A 110 14.13 -15.78 -1.52
CA MET A 110 13.56 -16.04 -2.82
C MET A 110 12.76 -14.84 -3.34
N ARG A 111 12.79 -14.66 -4.65
CA ARG A 111 11.92 -13.73 -5.36
C ARG A 111 10.96 -14.52 -6.24
N LEU A 112 9.67 -14.28 -6.08
CA LEU A 112 8.62 -14.88 -6.89
C LEU A 112 8.00 -13.81 -7.81
N THR A 113 7.97 -14.14 -9.09
CA THR A 113 7.42 -13.27 -10.14
C THR A 113 6.37 -13.98 -10.97
#